data_d19e7e91911895694174cefb669e4a4a
#
_entry.id   d19e7e91911895694174cefb669e4a4a
#
_cell.length_a   1.000
_cell.length_b   1.000
_cell.length_c   1.000
_cell.angle_alpha   90.00
_cell.angle_beta   90.00
_cell.angle_gamma   90.00
#
_symmetry.space_group_name_H-M   'P 1'
#
loop_
_entity.id
_entity.type
_entity.pdbx_description
1 polymer ?
#
loop_
_entity_poly.entity_id
_entity_poly.type
_entity_poly.pdbx_seq_one_letter_code
_entity_poly.pdbx_strand_id
1 'polypeptide(L)'
;AAVYRIRCRIKKGCTETMDELLEQLVDQCRPYASEGRLASYIPELTKADPNALGVYLIGSDGKHYCAGDYSKKFTIQSVVKPILLLLALMDNGIEQVRSRIGVEATGKPFDAINVSAQSLLSEHLNPMVNMGAIALCPMIRGNDYNERFERLLDLTRRLADNPNIALNESVYLSEKRTGNKNRALAYMLKSQGMIADDVEDVLDCYFKACSISVDCRDLAKIGWVLASHGKPLKRLFPYEYARYVNAVLMTCGMYDGSGEFAVRVGVPAKSGVGGGIMAVVPTRMGIGIFSPALDEKGNGYAGIMLLQKLSEQLFLSIF
;
A
#
# COMPACT_ATOMS: atom_id res chain seq x y z
N ALA A 1 20.66 22.36 -10.18
CA ALA A 1 19.31 21.82 -10.06
C ALA A 1 18.81 21.51 -11.47
N ALA A 2 19.02 20.29 -11.94
CA ALA A 2 18.53 19.84 -13.24
C ALA A 2 17.03 19.55 -13.10
N VAL A 3 16.22 20.39 -13.74
CA VAL A 3 14.79 20.13 -13.92
C VAL A 3 14.68 18.97 -14.90
N TYR A 4 14.46 17.74 -14.37
CA TYR A 4 14.07 16.60 -15.20
C TYR A 4 12.67 16.86 -15.72
N ARG A 5 12.58 17.42 -16.94
CA ARG A 5 11.35 17.43 -17.72
C ARG A 5 10.97 15.99 -17.99
N ILE A 6 9.73 15.59 -17.67
CA ILE A 6 9.13 14.34 -18.13
C ILE A 6 9.18 14.39 -19.66
N ARG A 7 10.23 13.79 -20.25
CA ARG A 7 10.29 13.60 -21.71
C ARG A 7 9.53 12.32 -22.01
N CYS A 8 8.22 12.47 -22.28
CA CYS A 8 7.53 11.48 -23.08
C CYS A 8 8.33 11.32 -24.39
N ARG A 9 8.83 10.13 -24.71
CA ARG A 9 9.33 9.83 -26.05
C ARG A 9 8.12 9.57 -26.95
N ILE A 10 7.31 10.61 -27.16
CA ILE A 10 6.29 10.60 -28.20
C ILE A 10 7.01 10.39 -29.51
N LYS A 11 6.61 9.37 -30.26
CA LYS A 11 7.06 9.22 -31.67
C LYS A 11 6.89 10.58 -32.36
N LYS A 12 7.91 11.07 -33.01
CA LYS A 12 7.88 12.34 -33.77
C LYS A 12 6.57 12.40 -34.54
N GLY A 13 5.64 13.30 -34.16
CA GLY A 13 4.41 13.57 -34.88
C GLY A 13 3.09 13.43 -34.09
N CYS A 14 3.08 12.97 -32.83
CA CYS A 14 1.86 12.91 -32.03
C CYS A 14 1.97 13.88 -30.85
N THR A 15 1.03 14.80 -30.71
CA THR A 15 0.88 15.77 -29.59
C THR A 15 -0.02 15.20 -28.51
N GLU A 16 0.12 13.91 -28.17
CA GLU A 16 -0.68 13.23 -27.15
C GLU A 16 -0.41 13.82 -25.78
N THR A 17 -1.46 14.19 -25.08
CA THR A 17 -1.41 14.67 -23.69
C THR A 17 -1.24 13.49 -22.73
N MET A 18 -0.82 13.77 -21.48
CA MET A 18 -0.70 12.73 -20.46
C MET A 18 -2.06 12.10 -20.13
N ASP A 19 -3.14 12.88 -20.14
CA ASP A 19 -4.48 12.36 -19.85
C ASP A 19 -4.97 11.44 -20.98
N GLU A 20 -4.74 11.80 -22.25
CA GLU A 20 -5.05 10.92 -23.40
C GLU A 20 -4.26 9.60 -23.32
N LEU A 21 -2.98 9.67 -22.98
CA LEU A 21 -2.16 8.46 -22.75
C LEU A 21 -2.75 7.59 -21.64
N LEU A 22 -3.15 8.18 -20.51
CA LEU A 22 -3.72 7.43 -19.40
C LEU A 22 -5.04 6.78 -19.77
N GLU A 23 -5.92 7.48 -20.47
CA GLU A 23 -7.20 6.92 -20.93
C GLU A 23 -6.97 5.73 -21.89
N GLN A 24 -6.09 5.85 -22.86
CA GLN A 24 -5.74 4.76 -23.75
C GLN A 24 -5.18 3.54 -22.98
N LEU A 25 -4.29 3.77 -22.02
CA LEU A 25 -3.72 2.68 -21.23
C LEU A 25 -4.76 2.00 -20.33
N VAL A 26 -5.68 2.77 -19.75
CA VAL A 26 -6.82 2.22 -18.98
C VAL A 26 -7.69 1.34 -19.88
N ASP A 27 -8.07 1.81 -21.07
CA ASP A 27 -8.88 1.04 -22.01
C ASP A 27 -8.19 -0.23 -22.48
N GLN A 28 -6.88 -0.16 -22.77
CA GLN A 28 -6.08 -1.34 -23.12
C GLN A 28 -5.92 -2.36 -22.00
N CYS A 29 -5.92 -1.91 -20.75
CA CYS A 29 -5.67 -2.79 -19.60
C CYS A 29 -6.96 -3.29 -18.92
N ARG A 30 -8.09 -2.59 -19.06
CA ARG A 30 -9.38 -3.00 -18.47
C ARG A 30 -9.77 -4.45 -18.79
N PRO A 31 -9.59 -5.00 -20.02
CA PRO A 31 -9.93 -6.39 -20.32
C PRO A 31 -9.23 -7.42 -19.43
N TYR A 32 -8.03 -7.12 -18.92
CA TYR A 32 -7.32 -8.01 -17.99
C TYR A 32 -8.05 -8.23 -16.67
N ALA A 33 -9.04 -7.39 -16.31
CA ALA A 33 -9.86 -7.60 -15.13
C ALA A 33 -10.62 -8.93 -15.17
N SER A 34 -10.96 -9.45 -16.38
CA SER A 34 -11.63 -10.73 -16.55
C SER A 34 -10.79 -11.94 -16.14
N GLU A 35 -9.48 -11.79 -16.05
CA GLU A 35 -8.53 -12.84 -15.62
C GLU A 35 -8.33 -12.85 -14.09
N GLY A 36 -8.80 -11.83 -13.39
CA GLY A 36 -8.73 -11.71 -11.94
C GLY A 36 -10.03 -12.12 -11.23
N ARG A 37 -10.00 -12.14 -9.90
CA ARG A 37 -11.17 -12.44 -9.04
C ARG A 37 -11.23 -11.49 -7.85
N LEU A 38 -12.46 -11.13 -7.44
CA LEU A 38 -12.66 -10.34 -6.22
C LEU A 38 -12.23 -11.14 -4.98
N ALA A 39 -11.68 -10.46 -3.98
CA ALA A 39 -11.40 -11.07 -2.68
C ALA A 39 -12.71 -11.49 -2.01
N SER A 40 -12.88 -12.78 -1.74
CA SER A 40 -14.14 -13.34 -1.18
C SER A 40 -14.08 -13.62 0.32
N TYR A 41 -12.90 -13.66 0.93
CA TYR A 41 -12.73 -13.95 2.35
C TYR A 41 -13.16 -12.78 3.27
N ILE A 42 -13.32 -11.59 2.73
CA ILE A 42 -14.01 -10.45 3.34
C ILE A 42 -15.27 -10.18 2.50
N PRO A 43 -16.47 -10.63 2.94
CA PRO A 43 -17.69 -10.57 2.12
C PRO A 43 -18.03 -9.20 1.56
N GLU A 44 -17.76 -8.12 2.28
CA GLU A 44 -18.02 -6.76 1.82
C GLU A 44 -17.20 -6.37 0.57
N LEU A 45 -16.02 -6.95 0.36
CA LEU A 45 -15.18 -6.67 -0.82
C LEU A 45 -15.75 -7.27 -2.11
N THR A 46 -16.64 -8.26 -2.02
CA THR A 46 -17.30 -8.85 -3.21
C THR A 46 -18.31 -7.93 -3.89
N LYS A 47 -18.64 -6.81 -3.24
CA LYS A 47 -19.58 -5.81 -3.81
C LYS A 47 -18.93 -4.86 -4.83
N ALA A 48 -17.59 -4.91 -4.97
CA ALA A 48 -16.87 -4.10 -5.94
C ALA A 48 -17.22 -4.52 -7.38
N ASP A 49 -17.18 -3.57 -8.31
CA ASP A 49 -17.28 -3.87 -9.74
C ASP A 49 -15.96 -4.48 -10.22
N PRO A 50 -15.91 -5.76 -10.60
CA PRO A 50 -14.67 -6.43 -10.99
C PRO A 50 -13.96 -5.78 -12.19
N ASN A 51 -14.72 -5.06 -13.06
CA ASN A 51 -14.20 -4.40 -14.24
C ASN A 51 -13.67 -2.99 -13.98
N ALA A 52 -13.77 -2.49 -12.73
CA ALA A 52 -13.28 -1.17 -12.41
C ALA A 52 -11.75 -1.10 -12.59
N LEU A 53 -11.30 -0.06 -13.27
CA LEU A 53 -9.89 0.28 -13.41
C LEU A 53 -9.74 1.79 -13.43
N GLY A 54 -8.98 2.33 -12.49
CA GLY A 54 -8.72 3.75 -12.38
C GLY A 54 -7.27 4.03 -11.99
N VAL A 55 -6.75 5.18 -12.43
CA VAL A 55 -5.38 5.62 -12.13
C VAL A 55 -5.36 7.12 -11.84
N TYR A 56 -4.49 7.50 -10.91
CA TYR A 56 -4.18 8.89 -10.59
C TYR A 56 -2.67 9.06 -10.40
N LEU A 57 -2.09 10.06 -11.05
CA LEU A 57 -0.67 10.41 -10.97
C LEU A 57 -0.49 11.81 -10.39
N ILE A 58 0.55 11.98 -9.58
CA ILE A 58 1.01 13.29 -9.10
C ILE A 58 2.49 13.41 -9.40
N GLY A 59 2.84 14.33 -10.30
CA GLY A 59 4.21 14.57 -10.72
C GLY A 59 4.98 15.51 -9.79
N SER A 60 6.31 15.52 -9.92
CA SER A 60 7.20 16.44 -9.19
C SER A 60 7.01 17.92 -9.57
N ASP A 61 6.36 18.19 -10.67
CA ASP A 61 5.96 19.53 -11.14
C ASP A 61 4.63 19.99 -10.52
N GLY A 62 4.04 19.18 -9.63
CA GLY A 62 2.75 19.44 -8.99
C GLY A 62 1.54 19.21 -9.88
N LYS A 63 1.73 18.70 -11.10
CA LYS A 63 0.62 18.38 -12.00
C LYS A 63 -0.04 17.06 -11.60
N HIS A 64 -1.31 16.99 -11.90
CA HIS A 64 -2.17 15.86 -11.62
C HIS A 64 -2.76 15.33 -12.93
N TYR A 65 -2.77 14.02 -13.09
CA TYR A 65 -3.32 13.34 -14.26
C TYR A 65 -4.13 12.14 -13.81
N CYS A 66 -5.23 11.83 -14.47
CA CYS A 66 -6.10 10.73 -14.06
C CYS A 66 -6.91 10.18 -15.23
N ALA A 67 -7.30 8.90 -15.11
CA ALA A 67 -8.19 8.25 -16.06
C ALA A 67 -8.98 7.11 -15.40
N GLY A 68 -10.11 6.74 -16.02
CA GLY A 68 -10.96 5.65 -15.60
C GLY A 68 -11.66 5.89 -14.26
N ASP A 69 -11.78 4.84 -13.47
CA ASP A 69 -12.54 4.82 -12.22
C ASP A 69 -11.79 5.41 -11.01
N TYR A 70 -10.93 6.40 -11.21
CA TYR A 70 -10.00 6.93 -10.21
C TYR A 70 -10.66 7.53 -8.96
N SER A 71 -11.90 7.98 -9.06
CA SER A 71 -12.66 8.61 -7.95
C SER A 71 -13.51 7.63 -7.16
N LYS A 72 -13.62 6.37 -7.60
CA LYS A 72 -14.34 5.34 -6.85
C LYS A 72 -13.65 5.11 -5.51
N LYS A 73 -14.44 5.04 -4.43
CA LYS A 73 -13.94 4.74 -3.09
C LYS A 73 -13.82 3.24 -2.89
N PHE A 74 -12.73 2.84 -2.24
CA PHE A 74 -12.44 1.47 -1.82
C PHE A 74 -11.71 1.48 -0.47
N THR A 75 -11.63 0.34 0.20
CA THR A 75 -10.85 0.27 1.45
C THR A 75 -9.37 0.02 1.17
N ILE A 76 -8.53 0.72 1.93
CA ILE A 76 -7.06 0.74 1.74
C ILE A 76 -6.41 -0.63 1.89
N GLN A 77 -6.98 -1.48 2.75
CA GLN A 77 -6.50 -2.81 3.05
C GLN A 77 -4.98 -2.82 3.33
N SER A 78 -4.23 -3.74 2.76
CA SER A 78 -2.78 -3.84 3.00
C SER A 78 -1.96 -2.63 2.54
N VAL A 79 -2.53 -1.68 1.79
CA VAL A 79 -1.83 -0.43 1.47
C VAL A 79 -1.66 0.47 2.70
N VAL A 80 -2.35 0.22 3.80
CA VAL A 80 -2.12 0.90 5.09
C VAL A 80 -0.78 0.54 5.74
N LYS A 81 -0.20 -0.62 5.43
CA LYS A 81 1.01 -1.14 6.11
C LYS A 81 2.23 -0.22 6.03
N PRO A 82 2.58 0.42 4.91
CA PRO A 82 3.62 1.44 4.89
C PRO A 82 3.31 2.66 5.77
N ILE A 83 2.04 3.01 5.96
CA ILE A 83 1.65 4.12 6.85
C ILE A 83 1.79 3.69 8.32
N LEU A 84 1.38 2.45 8.66
CA LEU A 84 1.63 1.86 9.98
C LEU A 84 3.12 1.82 10.30
N LEU A 85 3.95 1.36 9.36
CA LEU A 85 5.41 1.35 9.51
C LEU A 85 5.95 2.76 9.72
N LEU A 86 5.53 3.73 8.91
CA LEU A 86 5.96 5.12 9.04
C LEU A 86 5.61 5.69 10.41
N LEU A 87 4.38 5.45 10.91
CA LEU A 87 3.95 5.91 12.23
C LEU A 87 4.75 5.24 13.35
N ALA A 88 5.01 3.94 13.26
CA ALA A 88 5.84 3.23 14.23
C ALA A 88 7.30 3.77 14.23
N LEU A 89 7.87 4.11 13.06
CA LEU A 89 9.17 4.75 12.95
C LEU A 89 9.17 6.15 13.57
N MET A 90 8.11 6.93 13.38
CA MET A 90 7.96 8.27 13.99
C MET A 90 7.89 8.19 15.52
N ASP A 91 7.27 7.16 16.05
CA ASP A 91 7.08 6.99 17.49
C ASP A 91 8.31 6.38 18.20
N ASN A 92 9.11 5.54 17.52
CA ASN A 92 10.15 4.73 18.17
C ASN A 92 11.54 4.89 17.54
N GLY A 93 11.63 5.37 16.31
CA GLY A 93 12.88 5.38 15.55
C GLY A 93 13.20 4.03 14.86
N ILE A 94 14.18 4.06 13.96
CA ILE A 94 14.54 2.89 13.11
C ILE A 94 15.05 1.72 13.95
N GLU A 95 15.96 1.97 14.88
CA GLU A 95 16.61 0.92 15.67
C GLU A 95 15.62 0.12 16.51
N GLN A 96 14.68 0.82 17.15
CA GLN A 96 13.64 0.18 17.96
C GLN A 96 12.67 -0.65 17.11
N VAL A 97 12.27 -0.16 15.94
CA VAL A 97 11.41 -0.92 15.02
C VAL A 97 12.15 -2.15 14.51
N ARG A 98 13.41 -2.00 14.05
CA ARG A 98 14.21 -3.12 13.54
C ARG A 98 14.53 -4.20 14.58
N SER A 99 14.65 -3.84 15.85
CA SER A 99 14.87 -4.83 16.91
C SER A 99 13.70 -5.79 17.09
N ARG A 100 12.51 -5.44 16.56
CA ARG A 100 11.29 -6.26 16.67
C ARG A 100 10.80 -6.80 15.34
N ILE A 101 11.01 -6.08 14.24
CA ILE A 101 10.46 -6.40 12.92
C ILE A 101 11.55 -6.21 11.88
N GLY A 102 11.91 -7.29 11.20
CA GLY A 102 12.92 -7.32 10.15
C GLY A 102 12.45 -6.65 8.84
N VAL A 103 13.21 -6.85 7.80
CA VAL A 103 12.98 -6.23 6.48
C VAL A 103 13.00 -7.23 5.32
N GLU A 104 13.34 -8.49 5.62
CA GLU A 104 13.55 -9.50 4.59
C GLU A 104 12.22 -10.03 4.02
N ALA A 105 12.22 -10.33 2.72
CA ALA A 105 11.09 -10.99 2.08
C ALA A 105 10.93 -12.41 2.64
N THR A 106 9.69 -12.80 2.96
CA THR A 106 9.41 -14.12 3.57
C THR A 106 9.42 -15.25 2.55
N GLY A 107 9.26 -14.96 1.25
CA GLY A 107 9.06 -15.97 0.20
C GLY A 107 7.77 -16.80 0.36
N LYS A 108 6.84 -16.35 1.18
CA LYS A 108 5.58 -17.02 1.50
C LYS A 108 4.40 -16.07 1.28
N PRO A 109 3.16 -16.60 1.09
CA PRO A 109 1.94 -15.79 1.06
C PRO A 109 1.83 -14.87 2.28
N PHE A 110 1.23 -13.70 2.09
CA PHE A 110 1.14 -12.63 3.11
C PHE A 110 0.38 -13.02 4.39
N ASP A 111 -0.44 -14.06 4.32
CA ASP A 111 -1.26 -14.62 5.41
C ASP A 111 -0.84 -16.05 5.81
N ALA A 112 0.36 -16.48 5.44
CA ALA A 112 0.86 -17.82 5.75
C ALA A 112 0.96 -18.04 7.26
N ILE A 113 0.37 -19.14 7.73
CA ILE A 113 0.40 -19.57 9.15
C ILE A 113 1.59 -20.51 9.43
N ASN A 114 2.16 -21.14 8.38
CA ASN A 114 3.28 -22.07 8.51
C ASN A 114 4.59 -21.35 8.84
N VAL A 115 4.68 -20.87 10.04
CA VAL A 115 5.89 -20.24 10.61
C VAL A 115 6.39 -21.20 11.68
N SER A 116 7.54 -21.85 11.45
CA SER A 116 8.20 -22.58 12.54
C SER A 116 8.53 -21.59 13.67
N ALA A 117 8.53 -22.06 14.93
CA ALA A 117 8.87 -21.20 16.08
C ALA A 117 10.23 -20.49 15.89
N GLN A 118 11.17 -21.08 15.14
CA GLN A 118 12.45 -20.48 14.77
C GLN A 118 12.36 -19.39 13.70
N SER A 119 11.33 -19.41 12.83
CA SER A 119 11.13 -18.37 11.79
C SER A 119 10.32 -17.17 12.29
N LEU A 120 9.84 -17.21 13.53
CA LEU A 120 9.21 -16.07 14.23
C LEU A 120 10.23 -15.14 14.89
N LEU A 121 11.52 -15.50 14.87
CA LEU A 121 12.56 -14.57 15.26
C LEU A 121 12.48 -13.33 14.36
N SER A 122 12.69 -12.16 14.93
CA SER A 122 12.50 -10.83 14.34
C SER A 122 13.10 -10.65 12.93
N GLU A 123 14.07 -11.46 12.55
CA GLU A 123 14.77 -11.41 11.26
C GLU A 123 13.90 -11.82 10.07
N HIS A 124 12.83 -12.62 10.28
CA HIS A 124 11.98 -13.16 9.20
C HIS A 124 10.58 -12.52 9.13
N LEU A 125 10.32 -11.53 9.98
CA LEU A 125 9.04 -10.85 10.05
C LEU A 125 9.16 -9.45 9.46
N ASN A 126 8.68 -9.23 8.23
CA ASN A 126 8.68 -7.89 7.64
C ASN A 126 7.32 -7.19 7.84
N PRO A 127 7.28 -5.84 7.80
CA PRO A 127 6.07 -5.07 8.09
C PRO A 127 4.99 -5.15 6.99
N MET A 128 5.29 -5.75 5.83
CA MET A 128 4.36 -5.84 4.70
C MET A 128 3.53 -7.12 4.68
N VAL A 129 3.85 -8.13 5.52
CA VAL A 129 2.99 -9.29 5.80
C VAL A 129 2.06 -9.00 6.98
N ASN A 130 0.94 -9.77 7.09
CA ASN A 130 -0.05 -9.50 8.13
C ASN A 130 0.52 -9.59 9.54
N MET A 131 1.31 -10.62 9.83
CA MET A 131 1.93 -10.83 11.13
C MET A 131 2.80 -9.64 11.53
N GLY A 132 3.65 -9.12 10.63
CA GLY A 132 4.48 -7.96 10.90
C GLY A 132 3.68 -6.68 11.09
N ALA A 133 2.64 -6.45 10.29
CA ALA A 133 1.77 -5.29 10.44
C ALA A 133 0.97 -5.32 11.76
N ILE A 134 0.48 -6.49 12.17
CA ILE A 134 -0.19 -6.68 13.48
C ILE A 134 0.80 -6.36 14.61
N ALA A 135 2.06 -6.83 14.52
CA ALA A 135 3.09 -6.53 15.51
C ALA A 135 3.52 -5.06 15.57
N LEU A 136 3.25 -4.25 14.53
CA LEU A 136 3.46 -2.80 14.55
C LEU A 136 2.39 -2.06 15.37
N CYS A 137 1.15 -2.55 15.46
CA CYS A 137 0.07 -1.85 16.17
C CYS A 137 0.42 -1.51 17.62
N PRO A 138 0.99 -2.42 18.44
CA PRO A 138 1.44 -2.10 19.79
C PRO A 138 2.58 -1.07 19.86
N MET A 139 3.32 -0.88 18.78
CA MET A 139 4.42 0.09 18.73
C MET A 139 3.96 1.53 18.47
N ILE A 140 2.70 1.74 18.10
CA ILE A 140 2.12 3.08 17.95
C ILE A 140 1.81 3.63 19.34
N ARG A 141 2.20 4.87 19.63
CA ARG A 141 1.87 5.54 20.88
C ARG A 141 0.38 5.84 20.98
N GLY A 142 -0.16 5.72 22.17
CA GLY A 142 -1.55 6.00 22.52
C GLY A 142 -1.92 5.30 23.82
N ASN A 143 -2.86 5.87 24.57
CA ASN A 143 -3.33 5.34 25.84
C ASN A 143 -4.14 4.05 25.65
N ASP A 144 -4.82 3.94 24.51
CA ASP A 144 -5.58 2.76 24.10
C ASP A 144 -5.49 2.56 22.57
N TYR A 145 -6.09 1.49 22.06
CA TYR A 145 -6.05 1.14 20.64
C TYR A 145 -6.97 2.02 19.78
N ASN A 146 -7.96 2.70 20.35
CA ASN A 146 -8.76 3.69 19.64
C ASN A 146 -7.92 4.94 19.36
N GLU A 147 -7.19 5.46 20.36
CA GLU A 147 -6.28 6.59 20.18
C GLU A 147 -5.17 6.24 19.15
N ARG A 148 -4.61 5.02 19.19
CA ARG A 148 -3.63 4.54 18.21
C ARG A 148 -4.20 4.54 16.80
N PHE A 149 -5.44 4.08 16.63
CA PHE A 149 -6.14 4.13 15.35
C PHE A 149 -6.40 5.57 14.88
N GLU A 150 -6.88 6.45 15.75
CA GLU A 150 -7.14 7.86 15.40
C GLU A 150 -5.84 8.57 14.95
N ARG A 151 -4.70 8.30 15.58
CA ARG A 151 -3.40 8.81 15.15
C ARG A 151 -3.00 8.29 13.76
N LEU A 152 -3.27 7.02 13.46
CA LEU A 152 -3.04 6.45 12.14
C LEU A 152 -3.95 7.07 11.09
N LEU A 153 -5.22 7.27 11.41
CA LEU A 153 -6.20 7.92 10.55
C LEU A 153 -5.81 9.37 10.27
N ASP A 154 -5.39 10.12 11.30
CA ASP A 154 -4.88 11.49 11.14
C ASP A 154 -3.64 11.54 10.24
N LEU A 155 -2.67 10.65 10.47
CA LEU A 155 -1.50 10.56 9.61
C LEU A 155 -1.91 10.25 8.16
N THR A 156 -2.85 9.32 7.94
CA THR A 156 -3.36 8.99 6.60
C THR A 156 -3.99 10.20 5.93
N ARG A 157 -4.84 10.95 6.64
CA ARG A 157 -5.46 12.19 6.17
C ARG A 157 -4.41 13.23 5.77
N ARG A 158 -3.39 13.41 6.57
CA ARG A 158 -2.30 14.38 6.33
C ARG A 158 -1.44 13.97 5.14
N LEU A 159 -1.11 12.69 5.00
CA LEU A 159 -0.33 12.18 3.86
C LEU A 159 -1.11 12.31 2.55
N ALA A 160 -2.41 12.06 2.58
CA ALA A 160 -3.31 12.18 1.43
C ALA A 160 -3.75 13.62 1.13
N ASP A 161 -3.47 14.57 2.04
CA ASP A 161 -4.03 15.94 1.96
C ASP A 161 -5.57 15.93 1.80
N ASN A 162 -6.21 15.04 2.58
CA ASN A 162 -7.66 14.80 2.52
C ASN A 162 -8.24 14.56 3.93
N PRO A 163 -8.86 15.56 4.56
CA PRO A 163 -9.43 15.44 5.90
C PRO A 163 -10.70 14.57 5.95
N ASN A 164 -11.30 14.26 4.79
CA ASN A 164 -12.54 13.50 4.69
C ASN A 164 -12.33 11.97 4.65
N ILE A 165 -11.09 11.50 4.69
CA ILE A 165 -10.81 10.07 4.81
C ILE A 165 -11.39 9.57 6.14
N ALA A 166 -12.14 8.47 6.08
CA ALA A 166 -12.85 7.90 7.22
C ALA A 166 -12.84 6.37 7.18
N LEU A 167 -13.21 5.76 8.31
CA LEU A 167 -13.43 4.34 8.44
C LEU A 167 -14.65 3.91 7.60
N ASN A 168 -14.53 2.80 6.88
CA ASN A 168 -15.67 2.09 6.30
C ASN A 168 -16.15 1.05 7.31
N GLU A 169 -17.21 1.39 8.04
CA GLU A 169 -17.76 0.56 9.12
C GLU A 169 -18.21 -0.83 8.64
N SER A 170 -18.83 -0.94 7.47
CA SER A 170 -19.31 -2.22 6.97
C SER A 170 -18.17 -3.19 6.65
N VAL A 171 -17.08 -2.69 6.04
CA VAL A 171 -15.88 -3.51 5.78
C VAL A 171 -15.18 -3.85 7.09
N TYR A 172 -15.03 -2.90 8.02
CA TYR A 172 -14.45 -3.17 9.33
C TYR A 172 -15.19 -4.28 10.08
N LEU A 173 -16.52 -4.19 10.19
CA LEU A 173 -17.32 -5.21 10.86
C LEU A 173 -17.25 -6.56 10.16
N SER A 174 -17.21 -6.56 8.83
CA SER A 174 -17.04 -7.77 8.02
C SER A 174 -15.69 -8.43 8.30
N GLU A 175 -14.60 -7.65 8.27
CA GLU A 175 -13.25 -8.14 8.53
C GLU A 175 -13.07 -8.63 9.97
N LYS A 176 -13.59 -7.88 10.95
CA LYS A 176 -13.59 -8.28 12.35
C LYS A 176 -14.30 -9.63 12.58
N ARG A 177 -15.42 -9.87 11.90
CA ARG A 177 -16.17 -11.12 11.99
C ARG A 177 -15.45 -12.29 11.33
N THR A 178 -14.78 -12.07 10.17
CA THR A 178 -14.16 -13.15 9.37
C THR A 178 -12.65 -13.30 9.59
N GLY A 179 -12.02 -12.46 10.39
CA GLY A 179 -10.57 -12.32 10.56
C GLY A 179 -9.88 -13.44 11.35
N ASN A 180 -10.33 -14.70 11.25
CA ASN A 180 -9.80 -15.82 12.04
C ASN A 180 -8.31 -16.12 11.76
N LYS A 181 -7.84 -15.95 10.51
CA LYS A 181 -6.41 -16.08 10.20
C LYS A 181 -5.57 -15.04 10.93
N ASN A 182 -6.01 -13.79 10.96
CA ASN A 182 -5.32 -12.71 11.66
C ASN A 182 -5.33 -12.95 13.19
N ARG A 183 -6.40 -13.53 13.75
CA ARG A 183 -6.43 -13.97 15.14
C ARG A 183 -5.40 -15.04 15.43
N ALA A 184 -5.31 -16.08 14.59
CA ALA A 184 -4.30 -17.13 14.74
C ALA A 184 -2.87 -16.53 14.73
N LEU A 185 -2.57 -15.62 13.79
CA LEU A 185 -1.28 -14.93 13.71
C LEU A 185 -1.00 -14.07 14.94
N ALA A 186 -1.98 -13.33 15.45
CA ALA A 186 -1.83 -12.48 16.63
C ALA A 186 -1.63 -13.30 17.93
N TYR A 187 -2.34 -14.41 18.09
CA TYR A 187 -2.10 -15.32 19.23
C TYR A 187 -0.72 -16.00 19.13
N MET A 188 -0.23 -16.32 17.95
CA MET A 188 1.15 -16.79 17.77
C MET A 188 2.17 -15.71 18.19
N LEU A 189 1.99 -14.45 17.80
CA LEU A 189 2.84 -13.34 18.27
C LEU A 189 2.79 -13.19 19.78
N LYS A 190 1.62 -13.34 20.39
CA LYS A 190 1.46 -13.30 21.85
C LYS A 190 2.19 -14.45 22.54
N SER A 191 2.11 -15.67 22.02
CA SER A 191 2.79 -16.84 22.57
C SER A 191 4.32 -16.73 22.54
N GLN A 192 4.85 -15.91 21.63
CA GLN A 192 6.28 -15.61 21.51
C GLN A 192 6.72 -14.35 22.28
N GLY A 193 5.81 -13.71 23.04
CA GLY A 193 6.09 -12.49 23.79
C GLY A 193 6.26 -11.22 22.93
N MET A 194 5.92 -11.27 21.64
CA MET A 194 6.00 -10.11 20.75
C MET A 194 4.82 -9.14 20.96
N ILE A 195 3.69 -9.62 21.43
CA ILE A 195 2.51 -8.83 21.86
C ILE A 195 2.26 -9.13 23.33
N ALA A 196 2.32 -8.10 24.17
CA ALA A 196 1.96 -8.19 25.60
C ALA A 196 0.47 -7.88 25.83
N ASP A 197 -0.09 -7.01 25.00
CA ASP A 197 -1.44 -6.44 25.09
C ASP A 197 -2.53 -7.50 24.80
N ASP A 198 -3.80 -7.12 24.99
CA ASP A 198 -4.93 -7.96 24.56
C ASP A 198 -4.95 -8.12 23.05
N VAL A 199 -5.11 -9.36 22.56
CA VAL A 199 -5.05 -9.69 21.15
C VAL A 199 -6.22 -9.08 20.36
N GLU A 200 -7.42 -9.05 20.96
CA GLU A 200 -8.59 -8.51 20.27
C GLU A 200 -8.52 -6.98 20.15
N ASP A 201 -7.94 -6.29 21.13
CA ASP A 201 -7.70 -4.85 21.06
C ASP A 201 -6.67 -4.50 19.96
N VAL A 202 -5.56 -5.24 19.88
CA VAL A 202 -4.56 -5.11 18.81
C VAL A 202 -5.20 -5.31 17.44
N LEU A 203 -6.00 -6.36 17.30
CA LEU A 203 -6.68 -6.70 16.06
C LEU A 203 -7.78 -5.71 15.69
N ASP A 204 -8.48 -5.15 16.67
CA ASP A 204 -9.49 -4.11 16.43
C ASP A 204 -8.86 -2.89 15.74
N CYS A 205 -7.71 -2.44 16.25
CA CYS A 205 -6.93 -1.37 15.61
C CYS A 205 -6.49 -1.76 14.19
N TYR A 206 -5.98 -2.97 14.00
CA TYR A 206 -5.53 -3.46 12.70
C TYR A 206 -6.68 -3.58 11.68
N PHE A 207 -7.83 -4.13 12.07
CA PHE A 207 -9.02 -4.22 11.21
C PHE A 207 -9.56 -2.83 10.82
N LYS A 208 -9.62 -1.89 11.77
CA LYS A 208 -9.97 -0.50 11.48
C LYS A 208 -8.98 0.12 10.50
N ALA A 209 -7.67 -0.10 10.69
CA ALA A 209 -6.62 0.39 9.79
C ALA A 209 -6.81 -0.09 8.35
N CYS A 210 -7.07 -1.39 8.16
CA CYS A 210 -7.34 -1.99 6.85
C CYS A 210 -8.61 -1.44 6.19
N SER A 211 -9.58 -1.01 7.00
CA SER A 211 -10.91 -0.58 6.54
C SER A 211 -11.04 0.93 6.31
N ILE A 212 -9.95 1.68 6.30
CA ILE A 212 -9.94 3.11 5.94
C ILE A 212 -10.34 3.25 4.46
N SER A 213 -11.30 4.15 4.16
CA SER A 213 -11.82 4.40 2.81
C SER A 213 -10.97 5.45 2.09
N VAL A 214 -10.48 5.11 0.89
CA VAL A 214 -9.63 5.96 0.05
C VAL A 214 -10.04 5.87 -1.42
N ASP A 215 -9.43 6.70 -2.27
CA ASP A 215 -9.47 6.59 -3.73
C ASP A 215 -8.06 6.63 -4.34
N CYS A 216 -7.96 6.62 -5.68
CA CYS A 216 -6.66 6.66 -6.36
C CYS A 216 -5.89 7.95 -6.10
N ARG A 217 -6.58 9.10 -5.94
CA ARG A 217 -5.94 10.37 -5.62
C ARG A 217 -5.28 10.34 -4.24
N ASP A 218 -5.99 9.78 -3.25
CA ASP A 218 -5.47 9.64 -1.89
C ASP A 218 -4.18 8.80 -1.90
N LEU A 219 -4.18 7.64 -2.60
CA LEU A 219 -3.00 6.79 -2.73
C LEU A 219 -1.86 7.47 -3.49
N ALA A 220 -2.17 8.20 -4.58
CA ALA A 220 -1.16 8.94 -5.33
C ALA A 220 -0.50 10.04 -4.48
N LYS A 221 -1.27 10.74 -3.64
CA LYS A 221 -0.74 11.74 -2.69
C LYS A 221 0.19 11.11 -1.67
N ILE A 222 -0.22 10.02 -1.03
CA ILE A 222 0.61 9.26 -0.08
C ILE A 222 1.90 8.80 -0.77
N GLY A 223 1.79 8.22 -1.97
CA GLY A 223 2.93 7.81 -2.79
C GLY A 223 3.86 8.97 -3.14
N TRP A 224 3.31 10.15 -3.46
CA TRP A 224 4.10 11.35 -3.72
C TRP A 224 4.85 11.87 -2.49
N VAL A 225 4.23 11.85 -1.31
CA VAL A 225 4.93 12.21 -0.06
C VAL A 225 6.12 11.28 0.19
N LEU A 226 5.96 9.98 -0.04
CA LEU A 226 7.06 9.01 0.07
C LEU A 226 8.11 9.20 -1.04
N ALA A 227 7.71 9.49 -2.28
CA ALA A 227 8.61 9.75 -3.40
C ALA A 227 9.46 11.00 -3.21
N SER A 228 8.87 12.04 -2.62
CA SER A 228 9.53 13.31 -2.31
C SER A 228 10.24 13.33 -0.96
N HIS A 229 10.27 12.19 -0.26
CA HIS A 229 10.88 12.03 1.06
C HIS A 229 10.30 13.01 2.10
N GLY A 230 8.98 13.18 2.09
CA GLY A 230 8.28 14.05 3.02
C GLY A 230 8.39 15.55 2.75
N LYS A 231 9.01 15.98 1.66
CA LYS A 231 9.21 17.42 1.35
C LYS A 231 7.93 18.26 1.34
N PRO A 232 6.78 17.78 0.78
CA PRO A 232 5.55 18.57 0.79
C PRO A 232 5.01 18.83 2.20
N LEU A 233 5.30 17.93 3.13
CA LEU A 233 4.89 18.03 4.53
C LEU A 233 6.09 18.43 5.39
N LYS A 234 6.56 19.67 5.26
CA LYS A 234 7.73 20.18 5.96
C LYS A 234 7.82 19.65 7.41
N ARG A 235 8.85 18.83 7.69
CA ARG A 235 9.18 18.30 9.02
C ARG A 235 8.17 17.31 9.63
N LEU A 236 7.29 16.65 8.85
CA LEU A 236 6.40 15.65 9.42
C LEU A 236 7.19 14.43 9.93
N PHE A 237 8.21 14.01 9.17
CA PHE A 237 9.12 12.93 9.53
C PHE A 237 10.50 13.12 8.88
N PRO A 238 11.57 12.49 9.42
CA PRO A 238 12.90 12.51 8.83
C PRO A 238 12.96 11.83 7.45
N TYR A 239 13.83 12.32 6.56
CA TYR A 239 14.09 11.76 5.23
C TYR A 239 14.35 10.25 5.23
N GLU A 240 15.13 9.78 6.19
CA GLU A 240 15.53 8.37 6.33
C GLU A 240 14.32 7.44 6.54
N TYR A 241 13.19 7.92 7.08
CA TYR A 241 11.99 7.10 7.27
C TYR A 241 11.29 6.80 5.95
N ALA A 242 11.15 7.80 5.06
CA ALA A 242 10.63 7.55 3.71
C ALA A 242 11.54 6.60 2.92
N ARG A 243 12.87 6.79 3.03
CA ARG A 243 13.85 5.90 2.40
C ARG A 243 13.69 4.46 2.89
N TYR A 244 13.54 4.29 4.21
CA TYR A 244 13.34 2.97 4.83
C TYR A 244 12.05 2.31 4.32
N VAL A 245 10.92 3.04 4.36
CA VAL A 245 9.64 2.55 3.86
C VAL A 245 9.73 2.16 2.38
N ASN A 246 10.31 3.01 1.53
CA ASN A 246 10.46 2.73 0.10
C ASN A 246 11.34 1.49 -0.19
N ALA A 247 12.41 1.28 0.59
CA ALA A 247 13.26 0.10 0.46
C ALA A 247 12.48 -1.18 0.80
N VAL A 248 11.69 -1.17 1.88
CA VAL A 248 10.84 -2.32 2.25
C VAL A 248 9.72 -2.54 1.23
N LEU A 249 9.15 -1.47 0.66
CA LEU A 249 8.15 -1.59 -0.41
C LEU A 249 8.73 -2.25 -1.66
N MET A 250 10.00 -1.96 -2.00
CA MET A 250 10.65 -2.55 -3.17
C MET A 250 10.77 -4.07 -3.06
N THR A 251 11.11 -4.57 -1.87
CA THR A 251 11.39 -6.00 -1.65
C THR A 251 10.18 -6.82 -1.21
N CYS A 252 9.18 -6.19 -0.56
CA CYS A 252 8.09 -6.89 0.12
C CYS A 252 6.67 -6.37 -0.23
N GLY A 253 6.56 -5.28 -1.00
CA GLY A 253 5.30 -4.56 -1.13
C GLY A 253 4.23 -5.24 -1.97
N MET A 254 4.62 -6.09 -2.92
CA MET A 254 3.72 -6.78 -3.86
C MET A 254 3.57 -8.28 -3.51
N TYR A 255 3.54 -8.57 -2.20
CA TYR A 255 3.45 -9.93 -1.66
C TYR A 255 4.60 -10.82 -2.18
N ASP A 256 4.34 -12.09 -2.47
CA ASP A 256 5.29 -13.02 -3.08
C ASP A 256 5.59 -12.73 -4.56
N GLY A 257 4.92 -11.72 -5.14
CA GLY A 257 5.17 -11.18 -6.49
C GLY A 257 6.20 -10.04 -6.55
N SER A 258 6.78 -9.62 -5.42
CA SER A 258 7.64 -8.42 -5.37
C SER A 258 8.86 -8.50 -6.29
N GLY A 259 9.50 -9.66 -6.39
CA GLY A 259 10.66 -9.85 -7.28
C GLY A 259 10.29 -9.71 -8.76
N GLU A 260 9.22 -10.37 -9.20
CA GLU A 260 8.72 -10.27 -10.58
C GLU A 260 8.27 -8.84 -10.90
N PHE A 261 7.60 -8.18 -9.96
CA PHE A 261 7.19 -6.79 -10.09
C PHE A 261 8.39 -5.84 -10.20
N ALA A 262 9.46 -6.09 -9.47
CA ALA A 262 10.71 -5.32 -9.58
C ALA A 262 11.31 -5.41 -10.99
N VAL A 263 11.27 -6.58 -11.63
CA VAL A 263 11.77 -6.79 -13.00
C VAL A 263 10.87 -6.13 -14.03
N ARG A 264 9.53 -6.24 -13.89
CA ARG A 264 8.57 -5.75 -14.89
C ARG A 264 8.28 -4.25 -14.78
N VAL A 265 8.22 -3.72 -13.57
CA VAL A 265 7.80 -2.34 -13.28
C VAL A 265 8.94 -1.52 -12.71
N GLY A 266 9.69 -2.06 -11.77
CA GLY A 266 10.92 -1.48 -11.24
C GLY A 266 10.72 -0.26 -10.33
N VAL A 267 9.62 -0.19 -9.59
CA VAL A 267 9.36 0.88 -8.60
C VAL A 267 8.86 0.31 -7.27
N PRO A 268 9.16 0.94 -6.13
CA PRO A 268 8.52 0.60 -4.86
C PRO A 268 7.00 0.69 -4.96
N ALA A 269 6.27 -0.33 -4.52
CA ALA A 269 4.81 -0.31 -4.54
C ALA A 269 4.21 -1.13 -3.39
N LYS A 270 2.93 -0.86 -3.08
CA LYS A 270 2.12 -1.67 -2.16
C LYS A 270 0.75 -1.92 -2.74
N SER A 271 0.36 -3.18 -2.77
CA SER A 271 -0.99 -3.60 -3.15
C SER A 271 -1.84 -3.97 -1.93
N GLY A 272 -3.15 -3.91 -2.10
CA GLY A 272 -4.14 -4.34 -1.12
C GLY A 272 -5.29 -5.09 -1.79
N VAL A 273 -5.84 -6.06 -1.08
CA VAL A 273 -6.92 -6.93 -1.59
C VAL A 273 -8.26 -6.19 -1.84
N GLY A 274 -8.36 -4.93 -1.44
CA GLY A 274 -9.42 -4.02 -1.86
C GLY A 274 -9.27 -3.51 -3.29
N GLY A 275 -8.20 -3.89 -4.00
CA GLY A 275 -7.88 -3.48 -5.36
C GLY A 275 -6.99 -2.23 -5.46
N GLY A 276 -6.60 -1.65 -4.33
CA GLY A 276 -5.69 -0.49 -4.32
C GLY A 276 -4.24 -0.89 -4.59
N ILE A 277 -3.53 -0.10 -5.41
CA ILE A 277 -2.08 -0.16 -5.57
C ILE A 277 -1.53 1.27 -5.41
N MET A 278 -0.63 1.45 -4.46
CA MET A 278 0.17 2.67 -4.32
C MET A 278 1.56 2.42 -4.86
N ALA A 279 2.02 3.20 -5.83
CA ALA A 279 3.40 3.13 -6.31
C ALA A 279 4.15 4.44 -6.10
N VAL A 280 5.43 4.31 -5.85
CA VAL A 280 6.34 5.40 -5.49
C VAL A 280 7.44 5.45 -6.54
N VAL A 281 7.50 6.50 -7.34
CA VAL A 281 8.62 6.75 -8.25
C VAL A 281 9.54 7.78 -7.59
N PRO A 282 10.65 7.37 -6.96
CA PRO A 282 11.47 8.26 -6.15
C PRO A 282 11.83 9.56 -6.87
N THR A 283 11.64 10.68 -6.22
CA THR A 283 11.87 12.06 -6.72
C THR A 283 11.00 12.50 -7.89
N ARG A 284 10.19 11.62 -8.50
CA ARG A 284 9.46 11.91 -9.74
C ARG A 284 7.95 11.99 -9.57
N MET A 285 7.31 10.97 -8.98
CA MET A 285 5.85 10.95 -8.84
C MET A 285 5.33 9.95 -7.81
N GLY A 286 4.06 10.15 -7.40
CA GLY A 286 3.23 9.17 -6.73
C GLY A 286 2.12 8.69 -7.65
N ILE A 287 1.77 7.41 -7.56
CA ILE A 287 0.76 6.75 -8.39
C ILE A 287 -0.22 6.01 -7.49
N GLY A 288 -1.51 6.22 -7.70
CA GLY A 288 -2.59 5.45 -7.10
C GLY A 288 -3.42 4.76 -8.17
N ILE A 289 -3.66 3.47 -8.00
CA ILE A 289 -4.46 2.65 -8.92
C ILE A 289 -5.56 1.94 -8.14
N PHE A 290 -6.71 1.77 -8.78
CA PHE A 290 -7.80 0.93 -8.30
C PHE A 290 -8.11 -0.15 -9.35
N SER A 291 -8.01 -1.42 -8.96
CA SER A 291 -8.24 -2.61 -9.79
C SER A 291 -8.64 -3.78 -8.87
N PRO A 292 -9.94 -3.98 -8.60
CA PRO A 292 -10.39 -4.92 -7.57
C PRO A 292 -10.34 -6.39 -7.96
N ALA A 293 -10.28 -6.73 -9.24
CA ALA A 293 -10.07 -8.11 -9.69
C ALA A 293 -8.59 -8.50 -9.52
N LEU A 294 -8.33 -9.42 -8.59
CA LEU A 294 -7.00 -9.81 -8.13
C LEU A 294 -6.46 -11.03 -8.88
N ASP A 295 -5.14 -11.05 -9.07
CA ASP A 295 -4.40 -12.24 -9.50
C ASP A 295 -4.32 -13.30 -8.37
N GLU A 296 -3.65 -14.43 -8.63
CA GLU A 296 -3.46 -15.51 -7.66
C GLU A 296 -2.63 -15.08 -6.43
N LYS A 297 -1.83 -14.02 -6.55
CA LYS A 297 -1.00 -13.47 -5.47
C LYS A 297 -1.71 -12.40 -4.63
N GLY A 298 -2.92 -12.00 -5.04
CA GLY A 298 -3.73 -10.99 -4.33
C GLY A 298 -3.50 -9.55 -4.79
N ASN A 299 -2.90 -9.34 -5.94
CA ASN A 299 -2.67 -8.02 -6.53
C ASN A 299 -3.70 -7.72 -7.62
N GLY A 300 -4.16 -6.47 -7.75
CA GLY A 300 -5.07 -6.06 -8.81
C GLY A 300 -4.46 -6.31 -10.20
N TYR A 301 -4.98 -7.31 -10.95
CA TYR A 301 -4.31 -7.79 -12.14
C TYR A 301 -4.25 -6.74 -13.26
N ALA A 302 -5.39 -6.16 -13.63
CA ALA A 302 -5.42 -5.08 -14.62
C ALA A 302 -4.58 -3.86 -14.17
N GLY A 303 -4.53 -3.60 -12.86
CA GLY A 303 -3.71 -2.53 -12.28
C GLY A 303 -2.21 -2.77 -12.42
N ILE A 304 -1.74 -4.01 -12.25
CA ILE A 304 -0.33 -4.36 -12.52
C ILE A 304 0.01 -4.17 -14.00
N MET A 305 -0.86 -4.65 -14.91
CA MET A 305 -0.66 -4.48 -16.35
C MET A 305 -0.60 -3.01 -16.77
N LEU A 306 -1.47 -2.19 -16.16
CA LEU A 306 -1.46 -0.75 -16.37
C LEU A 306 -0.15 -0.12 -15.87
N LEU A 307 0.30 -0.48 -14.67
CA LEU A 307 1.52 0.06 -14.08
C LEU A 307 2.77 -0.38 -14.85
N GLN A 308 2.79 -1.59 -15.38
CA GLN A 308 3.86 -2.05 -16.26
C GLN A 308 3.93 -1.20 -17.54
N LYS A 309 2.80 -1.01 -18.24
CA LYS A 309 2.76 -0.16 -19.42
C LYS A 309 3.14 1.29 -19.14
N LEU A 310 2.69 1.84 -18.01
CA LEU A 310 3.11 3.17 -17.55
C LEU A 310 4.63 3.22 -17.31
N SER A 311 5.20 2.20 -16.68
CA SER A 311 6.64 2.14 -16.43
C SER A 311 7.44 2.12 -17.72
N GLU A 312 7.01 1.34 -18.71
CA GLU A 312 7.63 1.27 -20.03
C GLU A 312 7.52 2.60 -20.81
N GLN A 313 6.34 3.22 -20.83
CA GLN A 313 6.09 4.46 -21.59
C GLN A 313 6.78 5.69 -20.97
N LEU A 314 6.81 5.77 -19.65
CA LEU A 314 7.32 6.93 -18.91
C LEU A 314 8.72 6.70 -18.32
N PHE A 315 9.33 5.54 -18.58
CA PHE A 315 10.65 5.15 -18.04
C PHE A 315 10.70 5.34 -16.52
N LEU A 316 9.78 4.66 -15.79
CA LEU A 316 9.64 4.84 -14.36
C LEU A 316 10.59 3.96 -13.54
N SER A 317 11.08 2.85 -14.10
CA SER A 317 11.99 1.95 -13.40
C SER A 317 13.18 2.71 -12.79
N ILE A 318 13.54 2.34 -11.57
CA ILE A 318 14.70 2.87 -10.86
C ILE A 318 16.00 2.12 -11.18
N PHE A 319 15.91 1.08 -12.01
CA PHE A 319 17.04 0.25 -12.45
C PHE A 319 17.56 0.64 -13.82
#